data_dadb03f1a3f7d15af2d024b884b0d9eb
#
_entry.id   dadb03f1a3f7d15af2d024b884b0d9eb
#
_cell.length_a   1.000
_cell.length_b   1.000
_cell.length_c   1.000
_cell.angle_alpha   90.00
_cell.angle_beta   90.00
_cell.angle_gamma   90.00
#
_symmetry.space_group_name_H-M   'P 1'
#
loop_
_entity.id
_entity.type
_entity.pdbx_description
1 polymer ?
#
loop_
_entity_poly.entity_id
_entity_poly.type
_entity_poly.pdbx_seq_one_letter_code
_entity_poly.pdbx_strand_id
1 'polypeptide(L)'
;MADGYTKGHSLWQGGDVEASYEIDTLRLITGSFSLSKFTSKRDALNTAFSTVPATGQRLYGYRSPSHSKENWDDYSASLDYQRSFSVKDRLLTLSYRLESSPSTSDSRYLYTDREAAADWQTFIDRMRDQRMDGDENTMEHTFQIDYTTPFAKHHTWEAGAKYILRRNKSDNDRYNLGTGDQDETYDSDNSSHYRHHNDIMAAYTGYGLTLDKWSARLGLRYEHTLQKVEYLLGRGTNFRKNFDDLVPSARLGYKFNDATNLSLGYKMRINRPGIWYLNPYLDDRTPDAISQGNPNLDTEKSHAVDLQFSSYSSKFTYTLTGTYRFVNNSIESVDRLVNDRDIEGLPNPTGKDVIYSSYANIGHIQYAGLMAYANWTPITNTRITLNGSVGYSHMSDGQSLRNHGWCTNIDASLQQTFAKTWIFNASYYVQTPQPTLQGKDARYQWYNFSLSKSFMDKRLTLTAYIINPFGKRYFCYRSETVADNFRTTASSSWCQLYYGVSVSFRIGKLKASVKHTERTVENNDVKQGGGGGKG
;
A
#
# COMPACT_ATOMS: atom_id res chain seq x y z
N MET A 1 28.22 2.85 -0.60
CA MET A 1 27.55 2.94 0.72
C MET A 1 26.86 4.29 0.78
N ALA A 2 25.66 4.37 1.28
CA ALA A 2 24.95 5.64 1.45
C ALA A 2 24.55 5.79 2.92
N ASP A 3 24.67 6.99 3.47
CA ASP A 3 24.23 7.36 4.81
C ASP A 3 23.44 8.66 4.72
N GLY A 4 22.41 8.83 5.54
CA GLY A 4 21.51 9.95 5.42
C GLY A 4 20.91 10.41 6.74
N TYR A 5 20.66 11.71 6.84
CA TYR A 5 19.94 12.36 7.92
C TYR A 5 18.73 13.11 7.35
N THR A 6 17.57 12.96 7.98
CA THR A 6 16.33 13.66 7.59
C THR A 6 15.71 14.33 8.80
N LYS A 7 15.33 15.61 8.65
CA LYS A 7 14.49 16.36 9.57
C LYS A 7 13.21 16.73 8.86
N GLY A 8 12.07 16.47 9.47
CA GLY A 8 10.79 16.74 8.84
C GLY A 8 9.78 17.37 9.80
N HIS A 9 8.84 18.09 9.22
CA HIS A 9 7.65 18.62 9.87
C HIS A 9 6.44 18.29 9.00
N SER A 10 5.41 17.70 9.59
CA SER A 10 4.18 17.39 8.87
C SER A 10 2.95 17.79 9.66
N LEU A 11 1.91 18.20 8.93
CA LEU A 11 0.60 18.55 9.46
C LEU A 11 -0.45 17.76 8.70
N TRP A 12 -1.32 17.09 9.44
CA TRP A 12 -2.51 16.43 8.91
C TRP A 12 -3.76 17.08 9.48
N GLN A 13 -4.75 17.30 8.62
CA GLN A 13 -6.08 17.83 8.97
C GLN A 13 -7.12 16.99 8.22
N GLY A 14 -8.25 16.69 8.86
CA GLY A 14 -9.28 15.92 8.18
C GLY A 14 -10.60 15.96 8.94
N GLY A 15 -11.65 15.62 8.21
CA GLY A 15 -13.01 15.52 8.74
C GLY A 15 -13.87 14.70 7.82
N ASP A 16 -14.86 14.05 8.39
CA ASP A 16 -15.84 13.24 7.69
C ASP A 16 -17.25 13.55 8.18
N VAL A 17 -18.19 13.42 7.28
CA VAL A 17 -19.62 13.54 7.55
C VAL A 17 -20.33 12.40 6.87
N GLU A 18 -21.21 11.74 7.60
CA GLU A 18 -22.07 10.69 7.09
C GLU A 18 -23.52 10.97 7.51
N ALA A 19 -24.45 10.76 6.56
CA ALA A 19 -25.87 10.90 6.81
C ALA A 19 -26.63 9.75 6.16
N SER A 20 -27.67 9.26 6.83
CA SER A 20 -28.61 8.30 6.28
C SER A 20 -30.04 8.81 6.39
N TYR A 21 -30.83 8.49 5.38
CA TYR A 21 -32.24 8.86 5.30
C TYR A 21 -33.10 7.67 4.90
N GLU A 22 -34.00 7.26 5.80
CA GLU A 22 -34.99 6.23 5.53
C GLU A 22 -36.17 6.88 4.82
N ILE A 23 -36.33 6.60 3.51
CA ILE A 23 -37.49 7.08 2.74
C ILE A 23 -38.75 6.39 3.27
N ASP A 24 -38.63 5.09 3.53
CA ASP A 24 -39.63 4.24 4.16
C ASP A 24 -38.94 2.98 4.76
N THR A 25 -39.73 2.03 5.24
CA THR A 25 -39.22 0.79 5.86
C THR A 25 -38.40 -0.10 4.94
N LEU A 26 -38.47 0.11 3.62
CA LEU A 26 -37.80 -0.69 2.58
C LEU A 26 -36.71 0.05 1.83
N ARG A 27 -36.63 1.38 1.96
CA ARG A 27 -35.70 2.20 1.16
C ARG A 27 -34.85 3.09 2.04
N LEU A 28 -33.54 2.98 1.88
CA LEU A 28 -32.52 3.73 2.61
C LEU A 28 -31.60 4.43 1.60
N ILE A 29 -31.27 5.69 1.89
CA ILE A 29 -30.19 6.43 1.23
C ILE A 29 -29.13 6.71 2.29
N THR A 30 -27.85 6.44 1.96
CA THR A 30 -26.71 6.81 2.77
C THR A 30 -25.76 7.65 1.94
N GLY A 31 -25.31 8.76 2.49
CA GLY A 31 -24.30 9.61 1.86
C GLY A 31 -23.16 9.86 2.81
N SER A 32 -21.94 9.87 2.29
CA SER A 32 -20.75 10.24 3.06
C SER A 32 -19.89 11.22 2.29
N PHE A 33 -19.21 12.09 3.03
CA PHE A 33 -18.18 12.96 2.50
C PHE A 33 -17.00 12.97 3.46
N SER A 34 -15.80 12.78 2.95
CA SER A 34 -14.55 12.84 3.70
C SER A 34 -13.57 13.77 3.01
N LEU A 35 -12.83 14.50 3.79
CA LEU A 35 -11.78 15.42 3.37
C LEU A 35 -10.57 15.19 4.26
N SER A 36 -9.39 15.01 3.67
CA SER A 36 -8.14 15.10 4.39
C SER A 36 -7.12 15.95 3.65
N LYS A 37 -6.27 16.60 4.42
CA LYS A 37 -5.16 17.43 3.92
C LYS A 37 -3.90 17.07 4.69
N PHE A 38 -2.85 16.81 3.96
CA PHE A 38 -1.54 16.51 4.51
C PHE A 38 -0.49 17.44 3.88
N THR A 39 0.31 18.08 4.72
CA THR A 39 1.46 18.88 4.30
C THR A 39 2.70 18.32 4.98
N SER A 40 3.76 18.08 4.21
CA SER A 40 5.06 17.63 4.72
C SER A 40 6.17 18.54 4.19
N LYS A 41 7.08 18.91 5.09
CA LYS A 41 8.34 19.60 4.74
C LYS A 41 9.47 18.77 5.27
N ARG A 42 10.48 18.51 4.44
CA ARG A 42 11.63 17.68 4.81
C ARG A 42 12.93 18.34 4.34
N ASP A 43 13.90 18.34 5.22
CA ASP A 43 15.30 18.62 4.92
C ASP A 43 16.07 17.32 5.09
N ALA A 44 16.80 16.90 4.08
CA ALA A 44 17.61 15.69 4.14
C ALA A 44 19.06 15.99 3.68
N LEU A 45 19.99 15.27 4.25
CA LEU A 45 21.37 15.23 3.80
C LEU A 45 21.74 13.77 3.57
N ASN A 46 22.00 13.42 2.33
CA ASN A 46 22.50 12.10 1.95
C ASN A 46 23.98 12.19 1.60
N THR A 47 24.72 11.18 2.03
CA THR A 47 26.13 11.00 1.65
C THR A 47 26.26 9.67 0.94
N ALA A 48 26.76 9.67 -0.28
CA ALA A 48 26.97 8.47 -1.07
C ALA A 48 28.43 8.36 -1.51
N PHE A 49 28.94 7.14 -1.57
CA PHE A 49 30.26 6.85 -2.13
C PHE A 49 30.34 5.41 -2.66
N SER A 50 31.18 5.23 -3.66
CA SER A 50 31.52 3.93 -4.22
C SER A 50 32.99 3.62 -3.98
N THR A 51 33.30 2.35 -3.72
CA THR A 51 34.66 1.87 -3.49
C THR A 51 34.91 0.55 -4.22
N VAL A 52 36.14 0.29 -4.59
CA VAL A 52 36.58 -1.02 -5.08
C VAL A 52 36.58 -1.99 -3.91
N PRO A 53 35.79 -3.09 -3.92
CA PRO A 53 35.70 -3.98 -2.78
C PRO A 53 37.02 -4.60 -2.34
N ALA A 54 37.91 -4.92 -3.29
CA ALA A 54 39.18 -5.60 -3.03
C ALA A 54 40.23 -4.70 -2.37
N THR A 55 40.23 -3.39 -2.69
CA THR A 55 41.28 -2.45 -2.26
C THR A 55 40.77 -1.40 -1.28
N GLY A 56 39.44 -1.21 -1.18
CA GLY A 56 38.82 -0.11 -0.43
C GLY A 56 39.04 1.27 -1.10
N GLN A 57 39.65 1.33 -2.27
CA GLN A 57 39.90 2.58 -3.00
C GLN A 57 38.56 3.24 -3.34
N ARG A 58 38.41 4.55 -3.03
CA ARG A 58 37.21 5.32 -3.37
C ARG A 58 37.22 5.62 -4.88
N LEU A 59 36.13 5.27 -5.56
CA LEU A 59 35.88 5.58 -6.95
C LEU A 59 35.28 6.97 -7.10
N TYR A 60 34.24 7.25 -6.32
CA TYR A 60 33.60 8.56 -6.23
C TYR A 60 32.85 8.71 -4.90
N GLY A 61 32.51 9.95 -4.58
CA GLY A 61 31.65 10.28 -3.44
C GLY A 61 31.07 11.69 -3.60
N TYR A 62 29.92 11.89 -2.93
CA TYR A 62 29.24 13.18 -2.90
C TYR A 62 28.34 13.30 -1.68
N ARG A 63 27.94 14.52 -1.38
CA ARG A 63 26.84 14.83 -0.47
C ARG A 63 25.68 15.43 -1.26
N SER A 64 24.46 15.06 -0.91
CA SER A 64 23.25 15.59 -1.52
C SER A 64 22.32 16.15 -0.43
N PRO A 65 22.46 17.45 -0.06
CA PRO A 65 21.43 18.14 0.69
C PRO A 65 20.19 18.30 -0.18
N SER A 66 19.01 18.06 0.40
CA SER A 66 17.74 18.22 -0.30
C SER A 66 16.71 18.87 0.61
N HIS A 67 15.85 19.67 0.01
CA HIS A 67 14.65 20.23 0.64
C HIS A 67 13.43 19.80 -0.18
N SER A 68 12.39 19.32 0.51
CA SER A 68 11.12 19.00 -0.16
C SER A 68 9.93 19.53 0.64
N LYS A 69 8.92 19.98 -0.12
CA LYS A 69 7.61 20.32 0.38
C LYS A 69 6.57 19.57 -0.45
N GLU A 70 5.71 18.83 0.23
CA GLU A 70 4.65 18.03 -0.39
C GLU A 70 3.32 18.39 0.26
N ASN A 71 2.30 18.54 -0.56
CA ASN A 71 0.92 18.71 -0.11
C ASN A 71 0.07 17.64 -0.80
N TRP A 72 -0.73 16.93 -0.03
CA TRP A 72 -1.72 15.95 -0.51
C TRP A 72 -3.07 16.29 0.08
N ASP A 73 -4.05 16.43 -0.77
CA ASP A 73 -5.43 16.56 -0.38
C ASP A 73 -6.19 15.32 -0.87
N ASP A 74 -7.04 14.74 -0.03
CA ASP A 74 -7.91 13.63 -0.43
C ASP A 74 -9.36 14.03 -0.20
N TYR A 75 -10.17 13.88 -1.22
CA TYR A 75 -11.61 14.09 -1.19
C TYR A 75 -12.31 12.81 -1.57
N SER A 76 -13.25 12.35 -0.76
CA SER A 76 -14.13 11.26 -1.15
C SER A 76 -15.58 11.59 -0.85
N ALA A 77 -16.46 11.21 -1.76
CA ALA A 77 -17.89 11.30 -1.58
C ALA A 77 -18.54 10.00 -2.02
N SER A 78 -19.49 9.49 -1.26
CA SER A 78 -20.29 8.32 -1.64
C SER A 78 -21.78 8.60 -1.51
N LEU A 79 -22.55 7.93 -2.36
CA LEU A 79 -24.00 7.91 -2.31
C LEU A 79 -24.47 6.48 -2.59
N ASP A 80 -25.16 5.88 -1.63
CA ASP A 80 -25.70 4.55 -1.72
C ASP A 80 -27.21 4.60 -1.57
N TYR A 81 -27.93 3.97 -2.51
CA TYR A 81 -29.37 3.72 -2.43
C TYR A 81 -29.59 2.23 -2.26
N GLN A 82 -30.23 1.85 -1.19
CA GLN A 82 -30.60 0.47 -0.89
C GLN A 82 -32.12 0.32 -0.93
N ARG A 83 -32.59 -0.70 -1.63
CA ARG A 83 -33.98 -1.13 -1.63
C ARG A 83 -34.09 -2.57 -1.18
N SER A 84 -34.73 -2.78 -0.05
CA SER A 84 -35.22 -4.07 0.42
C SER A 84 -36.58 -4.35 -0.20
N PHE A 85 -36.96 -5.61 -0.31
CA PHE A 85 -38.25 -6.04 -0.88
C PHE A 85 -39.07 -6.80 0.16
N SER A 86 -40.32 -7.08 -0.13
CA SER A 86 -41.20 -7.90 0.72
C SER A 86 -40.68 -9.33 0.93
N VAL A 87 -39.90 -9.83 -0.01
CA VAL A 87 -39.19 -11.11 0.14
C VAL A 87 -37.96 -10.87 1.01
N LYS A 88 -37.88 -11.56 2.13
CA LYS A 88 -36.74 -11.46 3.06
C LYS A 88 -35.41 -11.70 2.32
N ASP A 89 -34.38 -10.94 2.66
CA ASP A 89 -33.04 -11.01 2.10
C ASP A 89 -32.93 -10.72 0.59
N ARG A 90 -34.02 -10.21 -0.04
CA ARG A 90 -33.96 -9.65 -1.39
C ARG A 90 -33.59 -8.18 -1.30
N LEU A 91 -32.50 -7.82 -2.00
CA LEU A 91 -31.89 -6.52 -1.88
C LEU A 91 -31.38 -6.03 -3.24
N LEU A 92 -31.59 -4.75 -3.52
CA LEU A 92 -30.95 -4.00 -4.61
C LEU A 92 -30.16 -2.85 -3.98
N THR A 93 -28.88 -2.72 -4.34
CA THR A 93 -28.05 -1.58 -3.95
C THR A 93 -27.50 -0.90 -5.20
N LEU A 94 -27.64 0.42 -5.25
CA LEU A 94 -27.00 1.28 -6.26
C LEU A 94 -26.00 2.16 -5.52
N SER A 95 -24.75 2.12 -5.92
CA SER A 95 -23.66 2.84 -5.27
C SER A 95 -22.91 3.71 -6.27
N TYR A 96 -22.63 4.93 -5.85
CA TYR A 96 -21.72 5.84 -6.53
C TYR A 96 -20.66 6.31 -5.56
N ARG A 97 -19.39 6.36 -6.02
CA ARG A 97 -18.28 6.93 -5.26
C ARG A 97 -17.43 7.81 -6.15
N LEU A 98 -17.08 8.96 -5.63
CA LEU A 98 -16.09 9.90 -6.18
C LEU A 98 -14.89 9.95 -5.23
N GLU A 99 -13.69 9.81 -5.78
CA GLU A 99 -12.43 10.05 -5.08
C GLU A 99 -11.58 11.00 -5.92
N SER A 100 -10.92 11.95 -5.24
CA SER A 100 -9.96 12.85 -5.88
C SER A 100 -8.81 13.10 -4.93
N SER A 101 -7.58 12.91 -5.41
CA SER A 101 -6.36 13.04 -4.61
C SER A 101 -5.37 13.96 -5.34
N PRO A 102 -5.61 15.28 -5.36
CA PRO A 102 -4.63 16.22 -5.88
C PRO A 102 -3.42 16.33 -4.95
N SER A 103 -2.24 16.41 -5.55
CA SER A 103 -0.99 16.62 -4.83
C SER A 103 -0.08 17.60 -5.54
N THR A 104 0.68 18.35 -4.76
CA THR A 104 1.74 19.23 -5.26
C THR A 104 3.03 18.96 -4.51
N SER A 105 4.14 18.95 -5.23
CA SER A 105 5.47 18.80 -4.65
C SER A 105 6.41 19.88 -5.18
N ASP A 106 7.26 20.41 -4.30
CA ASP A 106 8.41 21.23 -4.63
C ASP A 106 9.63 20.59 -3.97
N SER A 107 10.65 20.27 -4.73
CA SER A 107 11.83 19.58 -4.23
C SER A 107 13.09 20.15 -4.86
N ARG A 108 14.09 20.40 -4.00
CA ARG A 108 15.40 20.91 -4.41
C ARG A 108 16.48 19.92 -4.01
N TYR A 109 17.34 19.56 -4.94
CA TYR A 109 18.46 18.63 -4.75
C TYR A 109 19.75 19.33 -5.15
N LEU A 110 20.72 19.34 -4.25
CA LEU A 110 22.04 19.89 -4.50
C LEU A 110 23.08 18.77 -4.36
N TYR A 111 24.20 18.93 -5.04
CA TYR A 111 25.32 18.00 -4.97
C TYR A 111 26.60 18.75 -4.57
N THR A 112 27.06 18.49 -3.36
CA THR A 112 28.26 19.12 -2.78
C THR A 112 29.33 18.09 -2.47
N ASP A 113 30.54 18.55 -2.15
CA ASP A 113 31.68 17.70 -1.75
C ASP A 113 31.92 16.55 -2.75
N ARG A 114 31.88 16.88 -4.03
CA ARG A 114 32.06 15.91 -5.13
C ARG A 114 33.51 15.52 -5.25
N GLU A 115 33.79 14.23 -5.15
CA GLU A 115 35.12 13.62 -5.29
C GLU A 115 35.05 12.48 -6.29
N ALA A 116 35.99 12.36 -7.18
CA ALA A 116 36.08 11.23 -8.12
C ALA A 116 37.54 10.87 -8.45
N ALA A 117 37.80 9.59 -8.66
CA ALA A 117 38.99 9.15 -9.35
C ALA A 117 38.94 9.64 -10.81
N ALA A 118 40.11 9.84 -11.47
CA ALA A 118 40.20 10.48 -12.75
C ALA A 118 39.31 9.83 -13.84
N ASP A 119 39.18 8.52 -13.83
CA ASP A 119 38.32 7.75 -14.75
C ASP A 119 36.82 7.78 -14.39
N TRP A 120 36.45 8.39 -13.25
CA TRP A 120 35.07 8.61 -12.80
C TRP A 120 34.63 10.08 -12.83
N GLN A 121 35.50 10.99 -13.25
CA GLN A 121 35.23 12.43 -13.25
C GLN A 121 34.02 12.77 -14.14
N THR A 122 33.97 12.26 -15.37
CA THR A 122 32.82 12.47 -16.28
C THR A 122 31.50 12.00 -15.68
N PHE A 123 31.53 10.94 -14.87
CA PHE A 123 30.36 10.42 -14.18
C PHE A 123 29.83 11.40 -13.13
N ILE A 124 30.73 11.92 -12.29
CA ILE A 124 30.37 12.91 -11.25
C ILE A 124 29.90 14.24 -11.85
N ASP A 125 30.49 14.65 -12.98
CA ASP A 125 30.15 15.89 -13.68
C ASP A 125 28.71 15.89 -14.25
N ARG A 126 28.09 14.71 -14.38
CA ARG A 126 26.67 14.59 -14.78
C ARG A 126 25.69 14.95 -13.66
N MET A 127 26.13 14.94 -12.40
CA MET A 127 25.30 15.31 -11.26
C MET A 127 25.07 16.82 -11.27
N ARG A 128 23.84 17.25 -11.47
CA ARG A 128 23.47 18.66 -11.52
C ARG A 128 22.55 19.00 -10.38
N ASP A 129 22.74 20.18 -9.82
CA ASP A 129 21.80 20.76 -8.90
C ASP A 129 20.48 21.01 -9.61
N GLN A 130 19.36 20.65 -8.98
CA GLN A 130 18.05 20.68 -9.65
C GLN A 130 16.92 21.02 -8.69
N ARG A 131 15.89 21.67 -9.23
CA ARG A 131 14.59 21.86 -8.62
C ARG A 131 13.54 21.09 -9.42
N MET A 132 12.59 20.51 -8.72
CA MET A 132 11.48 19.77 -9.32
C MET A 132 10.16 20.25 -8.72
N ASP A 133 9.24 20.60 -9.60
CA ASP A 133 7.85 20.93 -9.26
C ASP A 133 6.93 19.85 -9.80
N GLY A 134 6.07 19.30 -8.94
CA GLY A 134 5.08 18.30 -9.31
C GLY A 134 3.65 18.80 -9.05
N ASP A 135 2.77 18.56 -10.02
CA ASP A 135 1.32 18.75 -9.92
C ASP A 135 0.63 17.49 -10.41
N GLU A 136 0.09 16.72 -9.47
CA GLU A 136 -0.53 15.43 -9.74
C GLU A 136 -1.97 15.40 -9.25
N ASN A 137 -2.81 14.66 -9.94
CA ASN A 137 -4.18 14.38 -9.48
C ASN A 137 -4.65 13.01 -9.96
N THR A 138 -5.23 12.25 -9.05
CA THR A 138 -6.00 11.05 -9.37
C THR A 138 -7.47 11.35 -9.11
N MET A 139 -8.32 11.23 -10.12
CA MET A 139 -9.77 11.33 -10.01
C MET A 139 -10.39 10.00 -10.40
N GLU A 140 -11.25 9.47 -9.52
CA GLU A 140 -11.91 8.20 -9.73
C GLU A 140 -13.42 8.31 -9.49
N HIS A 141 -14.21 7.85 -10.47
CA HIS A 141 -15.64 7.65 -10.35
C HIS A 141 -15.94 6.16 -10.39
N THR A 142 -16.67 5.67 -9.40
CA THR A 142 -17.11 4.27 -9.34
C THR A 142 -18.61 4.19 -9.30
N PHE A 143 -19.18 3.42 -10.20
CA PHE A 143 -20.60 3.07 -10.25
C PHE A 143 -20.74 1.57 -10.01
N GLN A 144 -21.65 1.19 -9.13
CA GLN A 144 -21.88 -0.22 -8.81
C GLN A 144 -23.36 -0.49 -8.63
N ILE A 145 -23.82 -1.63 -9.15
CA ILE A 145 -25.15 -2.20 -8.93
C ILE A 145 -24.99 -3.60 -8.39
N ASP A 146 -25.67 -3.89 -7.30
CA ASP A 146 -25.74 -5.19 -6.66
C ASP A 146 -27.17 -5.64 -6.49
N TYR A 147 -27.46 -6.86 -6.86
CA TYR A 147 -28.75 -7.50 -6.64
C TYR A 147 -28.54 -8.84 -5.96
N THR A 148 -29.25 -9.06 -4.86
CA THR A 148 -29.28 -10.32 -4.12
C THR A 148 -30.71 -10.79 -4.01
N THR A 149 -30.98 -12.06 -4.26
CA THR A 149 -32.30 -12.64 -4.12
C THR A 149 -32.26 -14.10 -3.69
N PRO A 150 -32.97 -14.49 -2.63
CA PRO A 150 -33.29 -15.89 -2.39
C PRO A 150 -34.30 -16.34 -3.47
N PHE A 151 -34.05 -17.47 -4.11
CA PHE A 151 -34.95 -18.06 -5.08
C PHE A 151 -35.55 -19.39 -4.63
N ALA A 152 -35.03 -19.96 -3.52
CA ALA A 152 -35.60 -21.09 -2.80
C ALA A 152 -35.14 -21.03 -1.32
N LYS A 153 -35.71 -21.88 -0.46
CA LYS A 153 -35.53 -21.85 1.02
C LYS A 153 -34.07 -21.76 1.47
N HIS A 154 -33.15 -22.37 0.75
CA HIS A 154 -31.72 -22.47 1.11
C HIS A 154 -30.78 -21.86 0.07
N HIS A 155 -31.32 -21.27 -0.97
CA HIS A 155 -30.58 -20.86 -2.15
C HIS A 155 -30.66 -19.35 -2.34
N THR A 156 -29.52 -18.72 -2.54
CA THR A 156 -29.41 -17.28 -2.83
C THR A 156 -28.63 -17.08 -4.11
N TRP A 157 -29.12 -16.21 -4.94
CA TRP A 157 -28.41 -15.74 -6.14
C TRP A 157 -28.02 -14.28 -5.95
N GLU A 158 -26.80 -13.96 -6.38
CA GLU A 158 -26.25 -12.62 -6.39
C GLU A 158 -25.79 -12.29 -7.80
N ALA A 159 -25.99 -11.06 -8.23
CA ALA A 159 -25.44 -10.53 -9.48
C ALA A 159 -25.11 -9.05 -9.31
N GLY A 160 -24.14 -8.58 -10.04
CA GLY A 160 -23.80 -7.16 -10.01
C GLY A 160 -22.91 -6.77 -11.18
N ALA A 161 -22.78 -5.46 -11.34
CA ALA A 161 -21.86 -4.83 -12.27
C ALA A 161 -21.17 -3.64 -11.60
N LYS A 162 -19.94 -3.38 -12.01
CA LYS A 162 -19.13 -2.26 -11.50
C LYS A 162 -18.40 -1.60 -12.66
N TYR A 163 -18.41 -0.29 -12.68
CA TYR A 163 -17.63 0.51 -13.61
C TYR A 163 -16.79 1.52 -12.85
N ILE A 164 -15.47 1.50 -13.09
CA ILE A 164 -14.50 2.43 -12.53
C ILE A 164 -13.93 3.26 -13.67
N LEU A 165 -14.05 4.58 -13.54
CA LEU A 165 -13.48 5.58 -14.42
C LEU A 165 -12.37 6.31 -13.68
N ARG A 166 -11.11 5.98 -13.96
CA ARG A 166 -9.95 6.59 -13.29
C ARG A 166 -9.16 7.46 -14.25
N ARG A 167 -8.86 8.69 -13.83
CA ARG A 167 -8.12 9.70 -14.59
C ARG A 167 -6.99 10.21 -13.72
N ASN A 168 -5.75 9.96 -14.17
CA ASN A 168 -4.56 10.45 -13.51
C ASN A 168 -3.91 11.52 -14.38
N LYS A 169 -3.60 12.63 -13.77
CA LYS A 169 -2.75 13.71 -14.29
C LYS A 169 -1.44 13.68 -13.52
N SER A 170 -0.31 13.80 -14.20
CA SER A 170 0.97 14.04 -13.56
C SER A 170 1.79 14.98 -14.44
N ASP A 171 2.10 16.15 -13.91
CA ASP A 171 2.93 17.16 -14.52
C ASP A 171 4.11 17.39 -13.57
N ASN A 172 5.32 17.00 -14.00
CA ASN A 172 6.55 17.14 -13.24
C ASN A 172 7.52 17.98 -14.06
N ASP A 173 7.81 19.17 -13.58
CA ASP A 173 8.74 20.11 -14.19
C ASP A 173 10.08 20.05 -13.49
N ARG A 174 11.16 19.99 -14.28
CA ARG A 174 12.53 19.99 -13.80
C ARG A 174 13.27 21.26 -14.25
N TYR A 175 14.06 21.80 -13.34
CA TYR A 175 14.91 22.95 -13.56
C TYR A 175 16.34 22.61 -13.15
N ASN A 176 17.31 22.88 -14.02
CA ASN A 176 18.72 22.84 -13.68
C ASN A 176 19.09 24.14 -12.96
N LEU A 177 19.78 24.04 -11.83
CA LEU A 177 20.24 25.16 -11.04
C LEU A 177 21.68 25.51 -11.44
N GLY A 178 21.94 26.79 -11.72
CA GLY A 178 23.26 27.32 -11.96
C GLY A 178 24.05 27.58 -10.67
N THR A 179 25.24 28.15 -10.80
CA THR A 179 26.11 28.52 -9.66
C THR A 179 25.61 29.78 -8.94
N GLY A 180 24.34 29.83 -8.58
CA GLY A 180 23.69 30.92 -7.87
C GLY A 180 22.20 30.72 -7.87
N ASP A 181 21.50 31.14 -6.82
CA ASP A 181 20.04 30.93 -6.64
C ASP A 181 19.14 31.57 -7.70
N GLN A 182 19.69 32.25 -8.71
CA GLN A 182 18.92 33.03 -9.69
C GLN A 182 18.98 32.49 -11.12
N ASP A 183 19.83 31.49 -11.41
CA ASP A 183 19.98 30.96 -12.77
C ASP A 183 19.29 29.59 -12.90
N GLU A 184 17.96 29.56 -12.81
CA GLU A 184 17.18 28.35 -13.09
C GLU A 184 16.91 28.23 -14.58
N THR A 185 17.29 27.08 -15.17
CA THR A 185 17.01 26.75 -16.57
C THR A 185 16.04 25.59 -16.64
N TYR A 186 14.91 25.79 -17.31
CA TYR A 186 13.92 24.74 -17.52
C TYR A 186 14.50 23.59 -18.35
N ASP A 187 14.35 22.37 -17.87
CA ASP A 187 14.84 21.16 -18.50
C ASP A 187 13.66 20.37 -19.09
N SER A 188 13.25 20.72 -20.30
CA SER A 188 12.13 20.10 -21.00
C SER A 188 12.33 18.61 -21.26
N ASP A 189 13.57 18.18 -21.46
CA ASP A 189 13.89 16.78 -21.80
C ASP A 189 13.74 15.85 -20.58
N ASN A 190 13.95 16.40 -19.38
CA ASN A 190 13.83 15.67 -18.12
C ASN A 190 12.55 16.03 -17.35
N SER A 191 11.73 16.95 -17.87
CA SER A 191 10.37 17.17 -17.43
C SER A 191 9.43 16.11 -18.00
N SER A 192 8.32 15.81 -17.33
CA SER A 192 7.38 14.79 -17.78
C SER A 192 5.95 15.20 -17.47
N HIS A 193 5.15 15.36 -18.51
CA HIS A 193 3.71 15.59 -18.38
C HIS A 193 2.97 14.44 -19.04
N TYR A 194 2.11 13.75 -18.29
CA TYR A 194 1.29 12.69 -18.87
C TYR A 194 -0.12 12.63 -18.31
N ARG A 195 -0.99 11.98 -19.07
CA ARG A 195 -2.37 11.66 -18.72
C ARG A 195 -2.57 10.16 -18.80
N HIS A 196 -3.08 9.55 -17.72
CA HIS A 196 -3.37 8.13 -17.66
C HIS A 196 -4.87 7.91 -17.46
N HIS A 197 -5.48 7.23 -18.41
CA HIS A 197 -6.88 6.83 -18.39
C HIS A 197 -6.95 5.32 -18.10
N ASN A 198 -7.74 4.95 -17.11
CA ASN A 198 -7.91 3.55 -16.71
C ASN A 198 -9.40 3.30 -16.46
N ASP A 199 -10.05 2.61 -17.39
CA ASP A 199 -11.46 2.26 -17.36
C ASP A 199 -11.59 0.77 -17.07
N ILE A 200 -12.33 0.40 -16.00
CA ILE A 200 -12.51 -0.98 -15.56
C ILE A 200 -13.99 -1.30 -15.55
N MET A 201 -14.40 -2.27 -16.35
CA MET A 201 -15.76 -2.80 -16.43
C MET A 201 -15.76 -4.19 -15.83
N ALA A 202 -16.64 -4.43 -14.87
CA ALA A 202 -16.77 -5.74 -14.24
C ALA A 202 -18.22 -6.18 -14.15
N ALA A 203 -18.44 -7.47 -14.41
CA ALA A 203 -19.71 -8.14 -14.15
C ALA A 203 -19.46 -9.39 -13.31
N TYR A 204 -20.33 -9.67 -12.36
CA TYR A 204 -20.16 -10.81 -11.47
C TYR A 204 -21.48 -11.46 -11.10
N THR A 205 -21.38 -12.75 -10.81
CA THR A 205 -22.50 -13.55 -10.31
C THR A 205 -22.03 -14.46 -9.18
N GLY A 206 -22.92 -14.76 -8.26
CA GLY A 206 -22.67 -15.61 -7.12
C GLY A 206 -23.87 -16.52 -6.81
N TYR A 207 -23.55 -17.69 -6.29
CA TYR A 207 -24.53 -18.65 -5.79
C TYR A 207 -24.19 -19.01 -4.34
N GLY A 208 -25.18 -18.91 -3.46
CA GLY A 208 -25.13 -19.27 -2.06
C GLY A 208 -26.07 -20.41 -1.74
N LEU A 209 -25.58 -21.40 -0.99
CA LEU A 209 -26.36 -22.47 -0.37
C LEU A 209 -26.17 -22.42 1.14
N THR A 210 -27.25 -22.37 1.90
CA THR A 210 -27.21 -22.38 3.38
C THR A 210 -28.14 -23.46 3.89
N LEU A 211 -27.57 -24.54 4.41
CA LEU A 211 -28.23 -25.63 5.11
C LEU A 211 -28.04 -25.44 6.62
N ASP A 212 -28.59 -26.34 7.42
CA ASP A 212 -28.50 -26.26 8.88
C ASP A 212 -27.04 -26.16 9.37
N LYS A 213 -26.19 -27.09 8.95
CA LYS A 213 -24.77 -27.13 9.33
C LYS A 213 -23.81 -26.77 8.23
N TRP A 214 -24.24 -26.80 6.97
CA TRP A 214 -23.40 -26.56 5.81
C TRP A 214 -23.74 -25.24 5.14
N SER A 215 -22.71 -24.54 4.68
CA SER A 215 -22.88 -23.39 3.80
C SER A 215 -21.89 -23.49 2.64
N ALA A 216 -22.33 -23.14 1.45
CA ALA A 216 -21.45 -23.07 0.27
C ALA A 216 -21.71 -21.75 -0.46
N ARG A 217 -20.65 -21.13 -0.98
CA ARG A 217 -20.74 -19.95 -1.82
C ARG A 217 -19.77 -20.11 -2.99
N LEU A 218 -20.28 -19.88 -4.20
CA LEU A 218 -19.51 -19.85 -5.43
C LEU A 218 -19.63 -18.47 -6.04
N GLY A 219 -18.58 -17.92 -6.57
CA GLY A 219 -18.58 -16.62 -7.24
C GLY A 219 -17.70 -16.64 -8.47
N LEU A 220 -18.15 -15.91 -9.49
CA LEU A 220 -17.41 -15.71 -10.73
C LEU A 220 -17.53 -14.23 -11.11
N ARG A 221 -16.39 -13.60 -11.39
CA ARG A 221 -16.31 -12.21 -11.83
C ARG A 221 -15.45 -12.12 -13.08
N TYR A 222 -15.96 -11.42 -14.08
CA TYR A 222 -15.23 -11.04 -15.27
C TYR A 222 -14.91 -9.56 -15.20
N GLU A 223 -13.68 -9.19 -15.55
CA GLU A 223 -13.22 -7.82 -15.61
C GLU A 223 -12.54 -7.52 -16.94
N HIS A 224 -12.93 -6.42 -17.56
CA HIS A 224 -12.28 -5.84 -18.72
C HIS A 224 -11.68 -4.49 -18.34
N THR A 225 -10.39 -4.30 -18.59
CA THR A 225 -9.66 -3.06 -18.27
C THR A 225 -9.05 -2.45 -19.51
N LEU A 226 -9.30 -1.17 -19.72
CA LEU A 226 -8.70 -0.35 -20.77
C LEU A 226 -7.76 0.66 -20.12
N GLN A 227 -6.48 0.56 -20.46
CA GLN A 227 -5.47 1.55 -20.06
C GLN A 227 -4.95 2.32 -21.26
N LYS A 228 -4.85 3.65 -21.12
CA LYS A 228 -4.25 4.53 -22.12
C LYS A 228 -3.38 5.55 -21.42
N VAL A 229 -2.14 5.70 -21.86
CA VAL A 229 -1.22 6.75 -21.39
C VAL A 229 -0.84 7.63 -22.57
N GLU A 230 -0.94 8.93 -22.37
CA GLU A 230 -0.54 9.97 -23.32
C GLU A 230 0.49 10.88 -22.66
N TYR A 231 1.68 10.93 -23.25
CA TYR A 231 2.71 11.88 -22.87
C TYR A 231 2.54 13.17 -23.66
N LEU A 232 2.45 14.28 -22.93
CA LEU A 232 2.34 15.62 -23.49
C LEU A 232 3.71 16.31 -23.55
N LEU A 233 4.63 15.90 -22.67
CA LEU A 233 5.99 16.38 -22.58
C LEU A 233 6.91 15.29 -22.04
N GLY A 234 8.19 15.30 -22.44
CA GLY A 234 9.24 14.44 -21.91
C GLY A 234 9.49 13.18 -22.74
N ARG A 235 10.36 12.31 -22.24
CA ARG A 235 10.90 11.14 -22.95
C ARG A 235 10.01 9.89 -22.94
N GLY A 236 8.86 9.95 -22.31
CA GLY A 236 7.92 8.83 -22.28
C GLY A 236 7.23 8.60 -23.63
N THR A 237 6.73 7.40 -23.85
CA THR A 237 6.01 7.03 -25.07
C THR A 237 4.55 6.70 -24.78
N ASN A 238 3.65 7.12 -25.69
CA ASN A 238 2.24 6.80 -25.60
C ASN A 238 2.02 5.29 -25.73
N PHE A 239 1.18 4.73 -24.88
CA PHE A 239 0.79 3.33 -25.01
C PHE A 239 -0.66 3.10 -24.63
N ARG A 240 -1.20 1.96 -25.10
CA ARG A 240 -2.52 1.45 -24.75
C ARG A 240 -2.41 -0.03 -24.44
N LYS A 241 -3.07 -0.47 -23.36
CA LYS A 241 -3.12 -1.87 -22.96
C LYS A 241 -4.53 -2.25 -22.50
N ASN A 242 -4.94 -3.46 -22.84
CA ASN A 242 -6.20 -4.05 -22.40
C ASN A 242 -5.90 -5.32 -21.61
N PHE A 243 -6.73 -5.58 -20.58
CA PHE A 243 -6.66 -6.81 -19.80
C PHE A 243 -8.05 -7.41 -19.70
N ASP A 244 -8.12 -8.74 -19.81
CA ASP A 244 -9.33 -9.54 -19.64
C ASP A 244 -9.07 -10.59 -18.57
N ASP A 245 -9.81 -10.52 -17.47
CA ASP A 245 -9.57 -11.36 -16.31
C ASP A 245 -10.85 -12.05 -15.84
N LEU A 246 -10.77 -13.36 -15.61
CA LEU A 246 -11.82 -14.15 -14.99
C LEU A 246 -11.38 -14.53 -13.58
N VAL A 247 -12.18 -14.16 -12.57
CA VAL A 247 -11.82 -14.21 -11.15
C VAL A 247 -12.81 -15.11 -10.39
N PRO A 248 -12.52 -16.41 -10.25
CA PRO A 248 -13.34 -17.34 -9.49
C PRO A 248 -13.09 -17.27 -7.98
N SER A 249 -14.14 -17.61 -7.21
CA SER A 249 -14.07 -17.82 -5.77
C SER A 249 -15.00 -18.94 -5.32
N ALA A 250 -14.63 -19.66 -4.26
CA ALA A 250 -15.45 -20.68 -3.67
C ALA A 250 -15.23 -20.72 -2.15
N ARG A 251 -16.28 -20.98 -1.38
CA ARG A 251 -16.20 -21.20 0.06
C ARG A 251 -17.18 -22.30 0.48
N LEU A 252 -16.68 -23.22 1.32
CA LEU A 252 -17.46 -24.24 1.98
C LEU A 252 -17.31 -24.06 3.49
N GLY A 253 -18.41 -23.99 4.21
CA GLY A 253 -18.45 -23.83 5.66
C GLY A 253 -19.20 -24.97 6.34
N TYR A 254 -18.73 -25.36 7.52
CA TYR A 254 -19.39 -26.31 8.40
C TYR A 254 -19.49 -25.76 9.81
N LYS A 255 -20.69 -25.76 10.38
CA LYS A 255 -20.97 -25.37 11.78
C LYS A 255 -21.00 -26.63 12.64
N PHE A 256 -20.08 -26.74 13.59
CA PHE A 256 -20.14 -27.77 14.64
C PHE A 256 -21.28 -27.47 15.61
N ASN A 257 -21.38 -26.20 15.99
CA ASN A 257 -22.42 -25.59 16.82
C ASN A 257 -22.46 -24.07 16.53
N ASP A 258 -23.28 -23.30 17.25
CA ASP A 258 -23.44 -21.85 17.04
C ASP A 258 -22.17 -21.03 17.32
N ALA A 259 -21.26 -21.59 18.11
CA ALA A 259 -20.02 -20.90 18.50
C ALA A 259 -18.76 -21.41 17.76
N THR A 260 -18.85 -22.53 17.02
CA THR A 260 -17.67 -23.17 16.44
C THR A 260 -17.93 -23.54 14.99
N ASN A 261 -17.05 -23.10 14.10
CA ASN A 261 -17.15 -23.35 12.67
C ASN A 261 -15.81 -23.63 12.02
N LEU A 262 -15.85 -24.36 10.91
CA LEU A 262 -14.74 -24.62 10.02
C LEU A 262 -15.12 -24.15 8.63
N SER A 263 -14.23 -23.50 7.90
CA SER A 263 -14.46 -23.16 6.50
C SER A 263 -13.23 -23.36 5.64
N LEU A 264 -13.45 -23.88 4.44
CA LEU A 264 -12.46 -23.98 3.38
C LEU A 264 -12.81 -22.96 2.31
N GLY A 265 -11.88 -22.10 1.97
CA GLY A 265 -12.05 -21.06 0.96
C GLY A 265 -10.98 -21.16 -0.13
N TYR A 266 -11.38 -20.90 -1.35
CA TYR A 266 -10.51 -20.60 -2.48
C TYR A 266 -10.87 -19.23 -3.03
N LYS A 267 -9.86 -18.41 -3.30
CA LYS A 267 -10.03 -17.12 -3.96
C LYS A 267 -8.88 -16.84 -4.91
N MET A 268 -9.21 -16.35 -6.07
CA MET A 268 -8.28 -15.70 -6.97
C MET A 268 -8.38 -14.19 -6.78
N ARG A 269 -7.27 -13.49 -6.85
CA ARG A 269 -7.18 -12.03 -6.91
C ARG A 269 -6.30 -11.63 -8.08
N ILE A 270 -6.63 -10.48 -8.65
CA ILE A 270 -5.83 -9.86 -9.69
C ILE A 270 -5.26 -8.55 -9.15
N ASN A 271 -3.99 -8.28 -9.48
CA ASN A 271 -3.34 -7.02 -9.22
C ASN A 271 -2.85 -6.48 -10.56
N ARG A 272 -3.39 -5.37 -10.99
CA ARG A 272 -2.98 -4.71 -12.23
C ARG A 272 -1.74 -3.89 -11.99
N PRO A 273 -0.79 -3.87 -12.94
CA PRO A 273 0.32 -2.94 -12.85
C PRO A 273 -0.21 -1.50 -12.89
N GLY A 274 0.10 -0.72 -11.87
CA GLY A 274 -0.15 0.72 -11.85
C GLY A 274 0.79 1.46 -12.79
N ILE A 275 0.54 2.75 -13.01
CA ILE A 275 1.36 3.57 -13.92
C ILE A 275 2.85 3.58 -13.55
N TRP A 276 3.16 3.49 -12.26
CA TRP A 276 4.54 3.42 -11.77
C TRP A 276 5.33 2.25 -12.40
N TYR A 277 4.69 1.08 -12.52
CA TYR A 277 5.31 -0.10 -13.14
C TYR A 277 5.37 -0.02 -14.66
N LEU A 278 4.39 0.63 -15.27
CA LEU A 278 4.21 0.69 -16.72
C LEU A 278 4.92 1.87 -17.38
N ASN A 279 5.25 2.91 -16.60
CA ASN A 279 5.80 4.16 -17.12
C ASN A 279 7.18 3.93 -17.79
N PRO A 280 7.29 4.02 -19.14
CA PRO A 280 8.55 3.81 -19.84
C PRO A 280 9.52 5.00 -19.75
N TYR A 281 9.23 5.99 -18.92
CA TYR A 281 10.15 7.09 -18.65
C TYR A 281 11.44 6.56 -18.02
N LEU A 282 12.57 6.94 -18.63
CA LEU A 282 13.91 6.60 -18.13
C LEU A 282 14.31 7.62 -17.05
N ASP A 283 14.36 7.18 -15.81
CA ASP A 283 14.82 7.99 -14.68
C ASP A 283 16.33 7.83 -14.48
N ASP A 284 17.08 8.84 -14.89
CA ASP A 284 18.53 8.94 -14.81
C ASP A 284 19.00 10.04 -13.85
N ARG A 285 18.14 10.47 -12.91
CA ARG A 285 18.46 11.50 -11.90
C ARG A 285 19.69 11.14 -11.08
N THR A 286 19.82 9.86 -10.76
CA THR A 286 20.98 9.30 -10.07
C THR A 286 21.78 8.51 -11.10
N PRO A 287 22.95 8.98 -11.54
CA PRO A 287 23.68 8.39 -12.65
C PRO A 287 24.11 6.93 -12.45
N ASP A 288 24.27 6.48 -11.19
CA ASP A 288 24.65 5.12 -10.82
C ASP A 288 23.46 4.19 -10.58
N ALA A 289 22.23 4.71 -10.61
CA ALA A 289 21.01 3.93 -10.41
C ALA A 289 19.90 4.44 -11.35
N ILE A 290 19.81 3.84 -12.51
CA ILE A 290 18.87 4.21 -13.56
C ILE A 290 17.67 3.28 -13.49
N SER A 291 16.45 3.83 -13.63
CA SER A 291 15.24 3.02 -13.58
C SER A 291 14.28 3.34 -14.73
N GLN A 292 13.52 2.33 -15.13
CA GLN A 292 12.50 2.45 -16.18
C GLN A 292 11.39 1.45 -15.96
N GLY A 293 10.14 1.90 -16.05
CA GLY A 293 8.98 1.01 -16.02
C GLY A 293 8.88 0.17 -17.31
N ASN A 294 8.00 -0.84 -17.27
CA ASN A 294 7.81 -1.75 -18.39
C ASN A 294 6.34 -1.74 -18.85
N PRO A 295 6.00 -1.14 -20.00
CA PRO A 295 4.63 -1.09 -20.51
C PRO A 295 4.08 -2.47 -20.94
N ASN A 296 4.93 -3.49 -21.03
CA ASN A 296 4.55 -4.84 -21.46
C ASN A 296 4.07 -5.75 -20.32
N LEU A 297 4.00 -5.23 -19.10
CA LEU A 297 3.53 -6.02 -17.95
C LEU A 297 2.08 -6.46 -18.08
N ASP A 298 1.80 -7.68 -17.63
CA ASP A 298 0.47 -8.25 -17.52
C ASP A 298 -0.08 -8.21 -16.10
N THR A 299 -1.38 -8.46 -15.95
CA THR A 299 -2.05 -8.59 -14.65
C THR A 299 -1.46 -9.74 -13.84
N GLU A 300 -1.07 -9.46 -12.61
CA GLU A 300 -0.64 -10.48 -11.65
C GLU A 300 -1.85 -11.26 -11.12
N LYS A 301 -1.77 -12.58 -11.09
CA LYS A 301 -2.84 -13.49 -10.63
C LYS A 301 -2.39 -14.25 -9.40
N SER A 302 -3.03 -13.95 -8.26
CA SER A 302 -2.76 -14.58 -6.97
C SER A 302 -3.88 -15.52 -6.59
N HIS A 303 -3.54 -16.77 -6.29
CA HIS A 303 -4.46 -17.81 -5.84
C HIS A 303 -4.22 -18.08 -4.36
N ALA A 304 -5.29 -18.21 -3.57
CA ALA A 304 -5.20 -18.55 -2.16
C ALA A 304 -6.22 -19.62 -1.78
N VAL A 305 -5.78 -20.59 -1.00
CA VAL A 305 -6.61 -21.60 -0.33
C VAL A 305 -6.45 -21.41 1.16
N ASP A 306 -7.57 -21.16 1.85
CA ASP A 306 -7.61 -20.89 3.28
C ASP A 306 -8.47 -21.94 3.99
N LEU A 307 -7.93 -22.62 5.00
CA LEU A 307 -8.67 -23.47 5.94
C LEU A 307 -8.76 -22.74 7.28
N GLN A 308 -9.96 -22.30 7.63
CA GLN A 308 -10.19 -21.48 8.82
C GLN A 308 -11.06 -22.21 9.84
N PHE A 309 -10.57 -22.32 11.07
CA PHE A 309 -11.29 -22.79 12.24
C PHE A 309 -11.50 -21.62 13.20
N SER A 310 -12.75 -21.40 13.62
CA SER A 310 -13.12 -20.31 14.55
C SER A 310 -13.97 -20.84 15.69
N SER A 311 -13.69 -20.35 16.90
CA SER A 311 -14.47 -20.64 18.08
C SER A 311 -14.66 -19.38 18.92
N TYR A 312 -15.90 -19.17 19.38
CA TYR A 312 -16.32 -17.95 20.08
C TYR A 312 -16.89 -18.32 21.45
N SER A 313 -16.39 -17.68 22.48
CA SER A 313 -16.97 -17.72 23.79
C SER A 313 -16.93 -16.34 24.45
N SER A 314 -17.66 -16.16 25.55
CA SER A 314 -17.68 -14.88 26.29
C SER A 314 -16.30 -14.44 26.81
N LYS A 315 -15.41 -15.40 27.08
CA LYS A 315 -14.09 -15.14 27.65
C LYS A 315 -12.94 -15.35 26.65
N PHE A 316 -13.13 -16.20 25.66
CA PHE A 316 -12.07 -16.56 24.73
C PHE A 316 -12.62 -16.79 23.32
N THR A 317 -12.18 -15.95 22.40
CA THR A 317 -12.47 -16.07 20.97
C THR A 317 -11.17 -16.29 20.23
N TYR A 318 -11.13 -17.27 19.34
CA TYR A 318 -9.97 -17.50 18.52
C TYR A 318 -10.32 -17.97 17.11
N THR A 319 -9.44 -17.63 16.19
CA THR A 319 -9.49 -18.07 14.79
C THR A 319 -8.10 -18.53 14.39
N LEU A 320 -8.02 -19.73 13.84
CA LEU A 320 -6.82 -20.29 13.24
C LEU A 320 -7.06 -20.45 11.74
N THR A 321 -6.15 -19.94 10.92
CA THR A 321 -6.24 -20.05 9.46
C THR A 321 -4.95 -20.60 8.89
N GLY A 322 -5.01 -21.83 8.34
CA GLY A 322 -3.98 -22.34 7.46
C GLY A 322 -4.19 -21.75 6.07
N THR A 323 -3.15 -21.18 5.48
CA THR A 323 -3.22 -20.57 4.15
C THR A 323 -2.12 -21.12 3.25
N TYR A 324 -2.48 -21.40 2.00
CA TYR A 324 -1.55 -21.64 0.92
C TYR A 324 -1.85 -20.67 -0.20
N ARG A 325 -0.87 -19.87 -0.61
CA ARG A 325 -0.97 -18.88 -1.69
C ARG A 325 0.11 -19.11 -2.71
N PHE A 326 -0.25 -18.96 -3.99
CA PHE A 326 0.72 -18.98 -5.08
C PHE A 326 0.40 -17.91 -6.13
N VAL A 327 1.45 -17.41 -6.75
CA VAL A 327 1.44 -16.45 -7.86
C VAL A 327 2.46 -16.94 -8.87
N ASN A 328 2.07 -17.09 -10.14
CA ASN A 328 2.96 -17.60 -11.18
C ASN A 328 3.54 -16.52 -12.09
N ASN A 329 3.01 -15.31 -12.02
CA ASN A 329 3.41 -14.16 -12.85
C ASN A 329 3.50 -12.88 -12.01
N SER A 330 4.08 -12.97 -10.82
CA SER A 330 4.29 -11.80 -9.97
C SER A 330 5.14 -10.77 -10.69
N ILE A 331 4.74 -9.51 -10.56
CA ILE A 331 5.52 -8.37 -11.06
C ILE A 331 6.64 -8.11 -10.05
N GLU A 332 7.86 -8.40 -10.47
CA GLU A 332 9.05 -8.22 -9.65
C GLU A 332 9.94 -7.10 -10.20
N SER A 333 10.58 -6.35 -9.30
CA SER A 333 11.71 -5.49 -9.64
C SER A 333 12.90 -6.36 -9.99
N VAL A 334 13.57 -6.01 -11.06
CA VAL A 334 14.79 -6.69 -11.53
C VAL A 334 15.89 -5.66 -11.61
N ASP A 335 16.84 -5.79 -10.71
CA ASP A 335 18.04 -4.95 -10.66
C ASP A 335 19.19 -5.69 -11.32
N ARG A 336 19.87 -5.02 -12.27
CA ARG A 336 21.00 -5.55 -13.02
C ARG A 336 22.13 -4.53 -13.07
N LEU A 337 23.36 -5.00 -12.97
CA LEU A 337 24.52 -4.17 -13.28
C LEU A 337 24.78 -4.28 -14.78
N VAL A 338 24.63 -3.16 -15.50
CA VAL A 338 24.79 -3.08 -16.96
C VAL A 338 25.68 -1.91 -17.31
N ASN A 339 26.36 -1.98 -18.47
CA ASN A 339 27.06 -0.82 -19.01
C ASN A 339 26.02 0.22 -19.44
N ASP A 340 26.24 1.50 -19.10
CA ASP A 340 25.26 2.55 -19.39
C ASP A 340 25.06 2.81 -20.89
N ARG A 341 26.02 2.36 -21.75
CA ARG A 341 25.88 2.38 -23.21
C ARG A 341 24.86 1.39 -23.74
N ASP A 342 24.56 0.35 -22.97
CA ASP A 342 23.59 -0.69 -23.33
C ASP A 342 22.16 -0.30 -22.98
N ILE A 343 21.96 0.84 -22.31
CA ILE A 343 20.64 1.36 -21.93
C ILE A 343 20.08 2.21 -23.08
N GLU A 344 19.04 1.69 -23.73
CA GLU A 344 18.37 2.38 -24.82
C GLU A 344 17.75 3.71 -24.38
N GLY A 345 18.01 4.78 -25.11
CA GLY A 345 17.47 6.12 -24.83
C GLY A 345 18.18 6.89 -23.70
N LEU A 346 19.24 6.35 -23.10
CA LEU A 346 20.03 7.08 -22.12
C LEU A 346 20.87 8.17 -22.82
N PRO A 347 20.72 9.45 -22.46
CA PRO A 347 21.53 10.52 -23.05
C PRO A 347 22.96 10.51 -22.48
N ASN A 348 23.94 10.72 -23.35
CA ASN A 348 25.37 10.89 -23.02
C ASN A 348 25.93 9.78 -22.09
N PRO A 349 25.89 8.50 -22.50
CA PRO A 349 26.42 7.41 -21.71
C PRO A 349 27.93 7.55 -21.49
N THR A 350 28.41 7.17 -20.30
CA THR A 350 29.83 7.30 -19.91
C THR A 350 30.66 6.05 -20.14
N GLY A 351 30.02 4.91 -20.42
CA GLY A 351 30.66 3.60 -20.55
C GLY A 351 30.97 2.98 -19.18
N LYS A 352 30.33 3.42 -18.13
CA LYS A 352 30.44 2.85 -16.76
C LYS A 352 29.33 1.86 -16.50
N ASP A 353 29.59 0.90 -15.62
CA ASP A 353 28.58 -0.01 -15.14
C ASP A 353 27.71 0.70 -14.09
N VAL A 354 26.39 0.63 -14.30
CA VAL A 354 25.36 1.25 -13.47
C VAL A 354 24.31 0.22 -13.08
N ILE A 355 23.61 0.45 -11.99
CA ILE A 355 22.46 -0.36 -11.62
C ILE A 355 21.28 0.08 -12.48
N TYR A 356 20.75 -0.83 -13.29
CA TYR A 356 19.52 -0.63 -14.06
C TYR A 356 18.39 -1.43 -13.46
N SER A 357 17.35 -0.74 -13.06
CA SER A 357 16.16 -1.30 -12.43
C SER A 357 14.96 -1.24 -13.36
N SER A 358 14.26 -2.34 -13.54
CA SER A 358 13.01 -2.43 -14.30
C SER A 358 12.07 -3.46 -13.68
N TYR A 359 10.94 -3.75 -14.34
CA TYR A 359 9.93 -4.67 -13.84
C TYR A 359 9.60 -5.74 -14.87
N ALA A 360 9.31 -6.96 -14.40
CA ALA A 360 8.90 -8.07 -15.26
C ALA A 360 7.92 -9.00 -14.55
N ASN A 361 7.03 -9.66 -15.31
CA ASN A 361 6.15 -10.72 -14.82
C ASN A 361 6.89 -12.07 -14.78
N ILE A 362 7.87 -12.18 -13.92
CA ILE A 362 8.76 -13.35 -13.82
C ILE A 362 8.65 -14.10 -12.50
N GLY A 363 8.02 -13.50 -11.49
CA GLY A 363 7.98 -14.05 -10.16
C GLY A 363 7.06 -15.26 -10.05
N HIS A 364 7.59 -16.38 -9.52
CA HIS A 364 6.84 -17.51 -9.03
C HIS A 364 6.94 -17.50 -7.51
N ILE A 365 5.84 -17.18 -6.83
CA ILE A 365 5.78 -17.07 -5.37
C ILE A 365 4.89 -18.17 -4.84
N GLN A 366 5.36 -18.91 -3.84
CA GLN A 366 4.58 -19.85 -3.06
C GLN A 366 4.74 -19.51 -1.59
N TYR A 367 3.62 -19.47 -0.88
CA TYR A 367 3.58 -19.19 0.56
C TYR A 367 2.66 -20.17 1.24
N ALA A 368 3.16 -20.85 2.27
CA ALA A 368 2.37 -21.67 3.17
C ALA A 368 2.53 -21.16 4.61
N GLY A 369 1.43 -20.93 5.31
CA GLY A 369 1.48 -20.33 6.64
C GLY A 369 0.27 -20.62 7.50
N LEU A 370 0.43 -20.32 8.79
CA LEU A 370 -0.60 -20.34 9.80
C LEU A 370 -0.79 -18.92 10.34
N MET A 371 -2.03 -18.46 10.36
CA MET A 371 -2.45 -17.21 10.98
C MET A 371 -3.31 -17.55 12.21
N ALA A 372 -3.06 -16.85 13.31
CA ALA A 372 -3.80 -17.01 14.55
C ALA A 372 -4.28 -15.65 15.04
N TYR A 373 -5.57 -15.57 15.34
CA TYR A 373 -6.17 -14.47 16.07
C TYR A 373 -6.76 -15.02 17.37
N ALA A 374 -6.49 -14.36 18.50
CA ALA A 374 -7.08 -14.70 19.78
C ALA A 374 -7.43 -13.42 20.55
N ASN A 375 -8.60 -13.45 21.18
CA ASN A 375 -9.05 -12.41 22.10
C ASN A 375 -9.46 -13.10 23.41
N TRP A 376 -8.76 -12.79 24.49
CA TRP A 376 -8.92 -13.39 25.79
C TRP A 376 -9.28 -12.34 26.84
N THR A 377 -10.37 -12.58 27.58
CA THR A 377 -10.83 -11.76 28.68
C THR A 377 -10.74 -12.60 29.98
N PRO A 378 -9.53 -12.72 30.59
CA PRO A 378 -9.32 -13.58 31.76
C PRO A 378 -10.16 -13.11 32.96
N ILE A 379 -10.29 -11.81 33.12
CA ILE A 379 -11.13 -11.14 34.12
C ILE A 379 -11.86 -9.96 33.44
N THR A 380 -12.97 -9.53 34.06
CA THR A 380 -13.93 -8.59 33.44
C THR A 380 -13.34 -7.30 32.84
N ASN A 381 -12.24 -6.83 33.38
CA ASN A 381 -11.66 -5.54 32.97
C ASN A 381 -10.34 -5.68 32.21
N THR A 382 -9.93 -6.91 31.88
CA THR A 382 -8.67 -7.20 31.17
C THR A 382 -8.97 -7.86 29.84
N ARG A 383 -8.43 -7.31 28.76
CA ARG A 383 -8.48 -7.89 27.42
C ARG A 383 -7.07 -8.07 26.89
N ILE A 384 -6.78 -9.26 26.43
CA ILE A 384 -5.53 -9.60 25.73
C ILE A 384 -5.91 -10.01 24.32
N THR A 385 -5.30 -9.33 23.34
CA THR A 385 -5.48 -9.68 21.93
C THR A 385 -4.14 -10.11 21.37
N LEU A 386 -4.13 -11.22 20.66
CA LEU A 386 -2.99 -11.73 19.91
C LEU A 386 -3.43 -11.89 18.46
N ASN A 387 -2.68 -11.31 17.55
CA ASN A 387 -2.81 -11.51 16.11
C ASN A 387 -1.42 -11.82 15.56
N GLY A 388 -1.28 -12.88 14.79
CA GLY A 388 0.04 -13.23 14.27
C GLY A 388 -0.04 -14.21 13.13
N SER A 389 1.04 -14.26 12.37
CA SER A 389 1.23 -15.26 11.34
C SER A 389 2.67 -15.76 11.35
N VAL A 390 2.82 -17.03 11.01
CA VAL A 390 4.09 -17.67 10.68
C VAL A 390 3.90 -18.43 9.40
N GLY A 391 4.83 -18.29 8.47
CA GLY A 391 4.76 -18.99 7.20
C GLY A 391 6.12 -19.07 6.54
N TYR A 392 6.19 -19.86 5.51
CA TYR A 392 7.37 -20.04 4.70
C TYR A 392 7.08 -19.58 3.26
N SER A 393 7.91 -18.70 2.75
CA SER A 393 7.84 -18.20 1.38
C SER A 393 8.97 -18.78 0.54
N HIS A 394 8.64 -19.21 -0.66
CA HIS A 394 9.57 -19.59 -1.72
C HIS A 394 9.28 -18.74 -2.95
N MET A 395 10.34 -18.17 -3.52
CA MET A 395 10.29 -17.28 -4.67
C MET A 395 11.31 -17.71 -5.72
N SER A 396 10.97 -17.62 -6.99
CA SER A 396 11.91 -17.84 -8.10
C SER A 396 11.46 -17.06 -9.33
N ASP A 397 12.39 -16.79 -10.25
CA ASP A 397 12.12 -16.24 -11.59
C ASP A 397 11.97 -17.34 -12.65
N GLY A 398 12.00 -18.61 -12.23
CA GLY A 398 12.01 -19.76 -13.12
C GLY A 398 13.35 -20.03 -13.80
N GLN A 399 14.37 -19.22 -13.57
CA GLN A 399 15.71 -19.33 -14.16
C GLN A 399 16.80 -19.43 -13.08
N SER A 400 17.49 -18.36 -12.81
CA SER A 400 18.66 -18.30 -11.92
C SER A 400 18.33 -17.78 -10.51
N LEU A 401 17.36 -16.89 -10.39
CA LEU A 401 17.05 -16.26 -9.11
C LEU A 401 16.10 -17.14 -8.29
N ARG A 402 16.52 -17.49 -7.07
CA ARG A 402 15.71 -18.24 -6.10
C ARG A 402 15.99 -17.73 -4.71
N ASN A 403 14.92 -17.51 -3.96
CA ASN A 403 15.02 -17.13 -2.56
C ASN A 403 13.89 -17.75 -1.75
N HIS A 404 14.12 -17.93 -0.46
CA HIS A 404 13.14 -18.52 0.44
C HIS A 404 13.42 -18.10 1.88
N GLY A 405 12.40 -18.18 2.73
CA GLY A 405 12.58 -17.90 4.14
C GLY A 405 11.30 -17.90 4.94
N TRP A 406 11.47 -17.85 6.25
CA TRP A 406 10.37 -17.71 7.19
C TRP A 406 9.91 -16.26 7.27
N CYS A 407 8.60 -16.09 7.19
CA CYS A 407 7.90 -14.81 7.36
C CYS A 407 7.09 -14.91 8.65
N THR A 408 7.35 -14.02 9.60
CA THR A 408 6.60 -13.99 10.86
C THR A 408 6.24 -12.56 11.20
N ASN A 409 4.98 -12.34 11.56
CA ASN A 409 4.54 -11.11 12.19
C ASN A 409 3.69 -11.45 13.42
N ILE A 410 3.83 -10.67 14.47
CA ILE A 410 3.08 -10.81 15.71
C ILE A 410 2.67 -9.42 16.17
N ASP A 411 1.39 -9.26 16.45
CA ASP A 411 0.79 -8.12 17.12
C ASP A 411 0.12 -8.62 18.41
N ALA A 412 0.58 -8.14 19.56
CA ALA A 412 0.03 -8.48 20.86
C ALA A 412 -0.38 -7.21 21.59
N SER A 413 -1.57 -7.18 22.15
CA SER A 413 -2.05 -6.05 22.92
C SER A 413 -2.73 -6.47 24.22
N LEU A 414 -2.53 -5.66 25.25
CA LEU A 414 -3.17 -5.73 26.54
C LEU A 414 -3.95 -4.45 26.79
N GLN A 415 -5.23 -4.58 27.11
CA GLN A 415 -6.05 -3.49 27.61
C GLN A 415 -6.50 -3.82 29.04
N GLN A 416 -6.22 -2.91 29.98
CA GLN A 416 -6.65 -3.01 31.36
C GLN A 416 -7.48 -1.78 31.73
N THR A 417 -8.72 -2.01 32.16
CA THR A 417 -9.58 -0.96 32.72
C THR A 417 -9.55 -1.04 34.24
N PHE A 418 -9.28 0.08 34.89
CA PHE A 418 -9.33 0.19 36.36
C PHE A 418 -10.08 1.46 36.77
N ALA A 419 -10.66 1.41 37.98
CA ALA A 419 -11.50 2.50 38.51
C ALA A 419 -12.55 3.02 37.53
N LYS A 420 -13.09 2.16 36.64
CA LYS A 420 -14.17 2.41 35.64
C LYS A 420 -13.85 3.48 34.59
N THR A 421 -12.87 4.33 34.80
CA THR A 421 -12.57 5.52 33.96
C THR A 421 -11.13 5.60 33.49
N TRP A 422 -10.26 4.71 33.97
CA TRP A 422 -8.89 4.62 33.53
C TRP A 422 -8.72 3.41 32.61
N ILE A 423 -8.03 3.60 31.49
CA ILE A 423 -7.72 2.51 30.56
C ILE A 423 -6.21 2.58 30.29
N PHE A 424 -5.52 1.51 30.62
CA PHE A 424 -4.14 1.28 30.23
C PHE A 424 -4.11 0.36 29.00
N ASN A 425 -3.37 0.73 27.96
CA ASN A 425 -3.08 -0.14 26.83
C ASN A 425 -1.58 -0.32 26.69
N ALA A 426 -1.17 -1.55 26.40
CA ALA A 426 0.16 -1.88 25.96
C ALA A 426 0.06 -2.70 24.67
N SER A 427 0.84 -2.38 23.65
CA SER A 427 0.89 -3.16 22.42
C SER A 427 2.33 -3.36 21.96
N TYR A 428 2.57 -4.50 21.35
CA TYR A 428 3.84 -4.90 20.79
C TYR A 428 3.62 -5.51 19.41
N TYR A 429 4.37 -5.01 18.43
CA TYR A 429 4.41 -5.53 17.07
C TYR A 429 5.82 -5.92 16.70
N VAL A 430 5.98 -7.07 16.05
CA VAL A 430 7.25 -7.49 15.45
C VAL A 430 7.02 -8.19 14.13
N GLN A 431 7.85 -7.85 13.15
CA GLN A 431 7.96 -8.50 11.86
C GLN A 431 9.39 -8.95 11.65
N THR A 432 9.57 -10.22 11.29
CA THR A 432 10.89 -10.74 10.89
C THR A 432 11.27 -10.22 9.50
N PRO A 433 12.56 -10.26 9.12
CA PRO A 433 12.96 -9.98 7.75
C PRO A 433 12.14 -10.80 6.75
N GLN A 434 11.59 -10.13 5.72
CA GLN A 434 10.80 -10.79 4.68
C GLN A 434 11.71 -11.09 3.47
N PRO A 435 11.70 -12.30 2.92
CA PRO A 435 12.42 -12.59 1.69
C PRO A 435 11.77 -11.85 0.51
N THR A 436 12.60 -11.32 -0.38
CA THR A 436 12.25 -10.78 -1.71
C THR A 436 12.94 -11.63 -2.77
N LEU A 437 12.61 -11.51 -4.05
CA LEU A 437 13.25 -12.33 -5.09
C LEU A 437 14.77 -12.20 -5.08
N GLN A 438 15.31 -10.99 -4.92
CA GLN A 438 16.74 -10.69 -4.93
C GLN A 438 17.31 -10.33 -3.55
N GLY A 439 16.69 -10.74 -2.43
CA GLY A 439 17.26 -10.40 -1.12
C GLY A 439 16.30 -10.53 0.04
N LYS A 440 16.32 -9.55 0.92
CA LYS A 440 15.43 -9.51 2.10
C LYS A 440 15.20 -8.09 2.59
N ASP A 441 14.00 -7.86 3.08
CA ASP A 441 13.64 -6.66 3.81
C ASP A 441 14.13 -6.71 5.26
N ALA A 442 14.03 -5.58 5.94
CA ALA A 442 14.45 -5.45 7.32
C ALA A 442 13.48 -6.07 8.31
N ARG A 443 14.01 -6.40 9.49
CA ARG A 443 13.20 -6.60 10.68
C ARG A 443 12.58 -5.27 11.10
N TYR A 444 11.31 -5.30 11.50
CA TYR A 444 10.61 -4.17 12.06
C TYR A 444 9.96 -4.53 13.38
N GLN A 445 10.03 -3.64 14.39
CA GLN A 445 9.34 -3.83 15.66
C GLN A 445 9.00 -2.47 16.28
N TRP A 446 7.88 -2.44 16.97
CA TRP A 446 7.49 -1.28 17.77
C TRP A 446 6.62 -1.72 18.96
N TYR A 447 6.59 -0.90 19.98
CA TYR A 447 5.73 -1.07 21.13
C TYR A 447 5.20 0.28 21.60
N ASN A 448 3.96 0.26 22.04
CA ASN A 448 3.23 1.45 22.45
C ASN A 448 2.61 1.22 23.82
N PHE A 449 2.68 2.25 24.68
CA PHE A 449 2.00 2.30 25.96
C PHE A 449 1.14 3.54 25.99
N SER A 450 -0.09 3.42 26.47
CA SER A 450 -0.97 4.56 26.65
C SER A 450 -1.79 4.43 27.93
N LEU A 451 -2.06 5.58 28.55
CA LEU A 451 -2.92 5.70 29.70
C LEU A 451 -3.98 6.75 29.43
N SER A 452 -5.23 6.33 29.43
CA SER A 452 -6.38 7.20 29.18
C SER A 452 -7.19 7.40 30.45
N LYS A 453 -7.69 8.60 30.65
CA LYS A 453 -8.62 8.96 31.71
C LYS A 453 -9.85 9.61 31.11
N SER A 454 -11.04 9.07 31.40
CA SER A 454 -12.31 9.63 31.01
C SER A 454 -12.96 10.42 32.15
N PHE A 455 -13.55 11.56 31.78
CA PHE A 455 -14.27 12.49 32.65
C PHE A 455 -15.67 12.76 32.05
N MET A 456 -16.55 13.43 32.82
CA MET A 456 -17.86 13.89 32.35
C MET A 456 -18.70 12.78 31.71
N ASP A 457 -18.88 11.66 32.41
CA ASP A 457 -19.56 10.47 31.86
C ASP A 457 -19.00 10.00 30.52
N LYS A 458 -17.65 9.97 30.41
CA LYS A 458 -16.90 9.59 29.22
C LYS A 458 -17.03 10.56 28.03
N ARG A 459 -17.46 11.81 28.26
CA ARG A 459 -17.48 12.84 27.21
C ARG A 459 -16.10 13.40 26.91
N LEU A 460 -15.28 13.62 27.96
CA LEU A 460 -13.91 14.07 27.81
C LEU A 460 -12.96 12.91 28.11
N THR A 461 -12.04 12.60 27.22
CA THR A 461 -10.98 11.61 27.44
C THR A 461 -9.63 12.25 27.15
N LEU A 462 -8.73 12.16 28.12
CA LEU A 462 -7.33 12.53 28.00
C LEU A 462 -6.51 11.24 27.88
N THR A 463 -5.63 11.17 26.89
CA THR A 463 -4.74 10.03 26.67
C THR A 463 -3.30 10.51 26.56
N ALA A 464 -2.45 10.03 27.47
CA ALA A 464 -1.01 10.16 27.32
C ALA A 464 -0.45 8.87 26.70
N TYR A 465 0.47 8.98 25.76
CA TYR A 465 1.06 7.82 25.09
C TYR A 465 2.55 7.98 24.87
N ILE A 466 3.24 6.85 24.82
CA ILE A 466 4.65 6.75 24.46
C ILE A 466 4.88 5.53 23.58
N ILE A 467 5.59 5.73 22.47
CA ILE A 467 5.92 4.71 21.48
C ILE A 467 7.43 4.49 21.52
N ASN A 468 7.85 3.23 21.55
CA ASN A 468 9.24 2.79 21.60
C ASN A 468 10.10 3.45 22.71
N PRO A 469 9.64 3.45 24.00
CA PRO A 469 10.41 4.03 25.09
C PRO A 469 11.68 3.26 25.43
N PHE A 470 11.79 2.00 25.02
CA PHE A 470 12.93 1.13 25.31
C PHE A 470 13.74 0.85 24.05
N GLY A 471 15.04 0.73 24.17
CA GLY A 471 15.93 0.43 23.07
C GLY A 471 16.66 1.65 22.50
N LYS A 472 17.16 1.51 21.28
CA LYS A 472 17.87 2.60 20.61
C LYS A 472 16.87 3.68 20.16
N ARG A 473 17.22 4.94 20.37
CA ARG A 473 16.41 6.09 19.94
C ARG A 473 16.13 6.08 18.43
N TYR A 474 17.09 5.58 17.66
CA TYR A 474 16.97 5.47 16.20
C TYR A 474 16.82 4.02 15.81
N PHE A 475 15.82 3.77 14.97
CA PHE A 475 15.65 2.50 14.29
C PHE A 475 16.45 2.53 12.98
N CYS A 476 17.19 1.47 12.71
CA CYS A 476 17.90 1.30 11.46
C CYS A 476 17.20 0.22 10.63
N TYR A 477 16.56 0.65 9.55
CA TYR A 477 16.03 -0.22 8.51
C TYR A 477 17.18 -0.58 7.57
N ARG A 478 17.39 -1.88 7.36
CA ARG A 478 18.44 -2.38 6.48
C ARG A 478 17.88 -3.41 5.55
N SER A 479 17.87 -3.10 4.25
CA SER A 479 17.53 -4.04 3.18
C SER A 479 18.77 -4.46 2.43
N GLU A 480 18.69 -5.61 1.77
CA GLU A 480 19.77 -6.20 1.01
C GLU A 480 19.22 -6.68 -0.34
N THR A 481 19.90 -6.31 -1.43
CA THR A 481 19.65 -6.80 -2.77
C THR A 481 20.89 -7.54 -3.27
N VAL A 482 20.71 -8.74 -3.79
CA VAL A 482 21.76 -9.60 -4.31
C VAL A 482 21.41 -10.01 -5.74
N ALA A 483 22.32 -9.79 -6.65
CA ALA A 483 22.28 -10.29 -8.03
C ALA A 483 23.57 -11.05 -8.33
N ASP A 484 23.66 -11.66 -9.51
CA ASP A 484 24.81 -12.50 -9.89
C ASP A 484 26.15 -11.77 -9.83
N ASN A 485 26.15 -10.47 -10.14
CA ASN A 485 27.38 -9.67 -10.30
C ASN A 485 27.47 -8.47 -9.35
N PHE A 486 26.48 -8.26 -8.46
CA PHE A 486 26.55 -7.19 -7.46
C PHE A 486 25.75 -7.52 -6.21
N ARG A 487 26.07 -6.79 -5.14
CA ARG A 487 25.33 -6.80 -3.87
C ARG A 487 25.22 -5.38 -3.35
N THR A 488 24.00 -4.95 -3.07
CA THR A 488 23.76 -3.66 -2.42
C THR A 488 23.17 -3.85 -1.05
N THR A 489 23.49 -2.92 -0.14
CA THR A 489 22.86 -2.81 1.17
C THR A 489 22.41 -1.37 1.33
N ALA A 490 21.12 -1.18 1.46
CA ALA A 490 20.56 0.12 1.81
C ALA A 490 20.23 0.14 3.31
N SER A 491 20.58 1.23 3.99
CA SER A 491 20.23 1.45 5.38
C SER A 491 19.66 2.85 5.56
N SER A 492 18.55 2.95 6.25
CA SER A 492 17.97 4.22 6.68
C SER A 492 17.70 4.18 8.16
N SER A 493 17.88 5.31 8.84
CA SER A 493 17.68 5.40 10.28
C SER A 493 16.76 6.59 10.58
N TRP A 494 15.74 6.35 11.39
CA TRP A 494 14.87 7.41 11.87
C TRP A 494 14.59 7.28 13.36
N CYS A 495 14.25 8.41 13.98
CA CYS A 495 13.83 8.42 15.36
C CYS A 495 12.49 7.67 15.50
N GLN A 496 12.46 6.69 16.38
CA GLN A 496 11.24 5.91 16.65
C GLN A 496 10.64 6.16 18.05
N LEU A 497 11.25 7.00 18.85
CA LEU A 497 10.70 7.41 20.14
C LEU A 497 9.71 8.57 19.92
N TYR A 498 8.44 8.32 20.20
CA TYR A 498 7.38 9.33 20.16
C TYR A 498 6.63 9.34 21.48
N TYR A 499 6.20 10.52 21.89
CA TYR A 499 5.31 10.69 23.02
C TYR A 499 4.36 11.85 22.77
N GLY A 500 3.18 11.78 23.36
CA GLY A 500 2.19 12.83 23.16
C GLY A 500 1.00 12.71 24.08
N VAL A 501 0.15 13.70 23.95
CA VAL A 501 -1.15 13.77 24.65
C VAL A 501 -2.24 14.01 23.61
N SER A 502 -3.30 13.23 23.72
CA SER A 502 -4.51 13.38 22.92
C SER A 502 -5.68 13.78 23.83
N VAL A 503 -6.49 14.71 23.32
CA VAL A 503 -7.72 15.16 23.98
C VAL A 503 -8.87 14.84 23.05
N SER A 504 -9.83 14.03 23.53
CA SER A 504 -11.04 13.70 22.79
C SER A 504 -12.25 14.22 23.56
N PHE A 505 -13.10 14.98 22.90
CA PHE A 505 -14.34 15.49 23.49
C PHE A 505 -15.53 15.10 22.63
N ARG A 506 -16.52 14.42 23.24
CA ARG A 506 -17.75 14.01 22.59
C ARG A 506 -18.85 15.05 22.82
N ILE A 507 -19.33 15.65 21.74
CA ILE A 507 -20.45 16.58 21.74
C ILE A 507 -21.73 15.82 21.39
N GLY A 508 -22.77 16.03 22.19
CA GLY A 508 -24.08 15.40 21.96
C GLY A 508 -24.21 13.99 22.56
N LYS A 509 -25.41 13.43 22.41
CA LYS A 509 -25.74 12.03 22.75
C LYS A 509 -26.34 11.38 21.51
N LEU A 510 -25.71 10.38 20.99
CA LEU A 510 -26.30 9.54 19.93
C LEU A 510 -27.41 8.71 20.58
N LYS A 511 -28.68 8.98 20.24
CA LYS A 511 -29.84 8.27 20.78
C LYS A 511 -30.27 7.08 19.92
N ALA A 512 -29.80 7.00 18.68
CA ALA A 512 -30.07 5.92 17.74
C ALA A 512 -28.79 5.56 16.98
N SER A 513 -28.66 4.30 16.55
CA SER A 513 -27.63 3.90 15.60
C SER A 513 -28.00 4.43 14.21
N VAL A 514 -27.05 5.02 13.51
CA VAL A 514 -27.20 5.35 12.09
C VAL A 514 -27.28 4.02 11.33
N LYS A 515 -28.33 3.83 10.53
CA LYS A 515 -28.42 2.68 9.64
C LYS A 515 -27.49 2.90 8.46
N HIS A 516 -26.74 1.86 8.11
CA HIS A 516 -25.85 1.85 6.97
C HIS A 516 -26.37 0.88 5.91
N THR A 517 -26.04 1.11 4.66
CA THR A 517 -26.26 0.14 3.59
C THR A 517 -25.42 -1.11 3.84
N GLU A 518 -25.94 -2.28 3.45
CA GLU A 518 -25.24 -3.56 3.66
C GLU A 518 -23.98 -3.72 2.80
N ARG A 519 -23.88 -2.93 1.73
CA ARG A 519 -22.75 -2.94 0.80
C ARG A 519 -22.25 -1.53 0.56
N THR A 520 -20.93 -1.38 0.58
CA THR A 520 -20.21 -0.15 0.23
C THR A 520 -19.22 -0.44 -0.90
N VAL A 521 -18.86 0.60 -1.66
CA VAL A 521 -17.91 0.49 -2.77
C VAL A 521 -16.48 0.63 -2.23
N GLU A 522 -15.66 -0.39 -2.49
CA GLU A 522 -14.21 -0.36 -2.25
C GLU A 522 -13.45 -0.73 -3.52
N ASN A 523 -12.33 -0.07 -3.78
CA ASN A 523 -11.44 -0.34 -4.90
C ASN A 523 -10.04 -0.66 -4.37
N ASN A 524 -9.58 -1.90 -4.59
CA ASN A 524 -8.27 -2.41 -4.20
C ASN A 524 -7.64 -3.25 -5.33
N ASP A 525 -7.81 -2.80 -6.56
CA ASP A 525 -7.56 -3.54 -7.79
C ASP A 525 -6.21 -3.22 -8.46
N VAL A 526 -5.46 -2.24 -7.95
CA VAL A 526 -4.18 -1.80 -8.52
C VAL A 526 -3.03 -2.11 -7.57
N LYS A 527 -1.98 -2.75 -8.10
CA LYS A 527 -0.70 -2.90 -7.42
C LYS A 527 -0.02 -1.53 -7.35
N GLN A 528 0.14 -1.00 -6.14
CA GLN A 528 0.86 0.26 -5.93
C GLN A 528 2.35 0.00 -5.91
N GLY A 529 3.14 0.89 -6.53
CA GLY A 529 4.59 0.82 -6.50
C GLY A 529 5.14 0.90 -5.06
N GLY A 530 6.12 0.09 -4.74
CA GLY A 530 6.78 0.08 -3.45
C GLY A 530 7.63 1.33 -3.21
N GLY A 531 6.99 2.45 -2.87
CA GLY A 531 7.67 3.70 -2.58
C GLY A 531 6.74 4.70 -1.90
N GLY A 532 6.21 4.37 -0.76
CA GLY A 532 5.33 5.24 0.00
C GLY A 532 4.40 4.41 0.87
N GLY A 533 4.90 3.98 2.02
CA GLY A 533 4.05 3.34 3.00
C GLY A 533 2.90 4.28 3.38
N LYS A 534 1.68 3.91 3.01
CA LYS A 534 0.53 4.37 3.76
C LYS A 534 0.63 3.68 5.13
N GLY A 535 1.19 4.38 6.11
CA GLY A 535 1.14 4.06 7.52
C GLY A 535 -0.06 4.71 8.16
#